data_63f955c9094352a49605e6a56435e045
#
_entry.id   63f955c9094352a49605e6a56435e045
#
_cell.length_a   1.000
_cell.length_b   1.000
_cell.length_c   1.000
_cell.angle_alpha   90.00
_cell.angle_beta   90.00
_cell.angle_gamma   90.00
#
_symmetry.space_group_name_H-M   'P 1'
#
loop_
_entity.id
_entity.type
_entity.pdbx_description
1 polymer ?
#
loop_
_entity_poly.entity_id
_entity_poly.type
_entity_poly.pdbx_seq_one_letter_code
_entity_poly.pdbx_strand_id
1 'polypeptide(L)'
;MLLIRPLLRANEARRHRTHVVVFFIFLVANAGGALTPLGDPPLFLGFLQGVDFFWTAGNLWRETLMMWGLLLAVFFAIDSYYDRLGREALPDLTDATPDAAGPLRIEGRVNFVLLAGILGLVLMSGLWKPGIVFHVMGTEVLLQNVVRDAGLVALAFASLWLTPATARAGNAFNWAPILEVAKLFAGIFITIGPVIAMLKAGVDGPFAAIVRLVNDSAGQPNNAMYFWATGLLSSFLDNAPTYLVFFNTAGGDARMLMTEGASTLAAISAAAVFMGANTYIGNAPNLMVKAIAESRGLRMPSFFGYMLWSGAVLVPIFVLMTFVFFR
;
A
#
# COMPACT_ATOMS: atom_id res chain seq x y z
N MET A 1 -5.85 9.05 0.29
CA MET A 1 -6.52 10.11 -0.50
C MET A 1 -7.30 11.10 0.37
N LEU A 2 -8.11 10.65 1.33
CA LEU A 2 -8.90 11.55 2.19
C LEU A 2 -8.03 12.49 3.04
N LEU A 3 -6.89 12.02 3.53
CA LEU A 3 -6.04 12.75 4.48
C LEU A 3 -5.08 13.76 3.83
N ILE A 4 -4.72 13.61 2.55
CA ILE A 4 -3.76 14.51 1.91
C ILE A 4 -4.29 15.95 1.78
N ARG A 5 -5.58 16.13 1.50
CA ARG A 5 -6.17 17.46 1.35
C ARG A 5 -6.21 18.25 2.67
N PRO A 6 -6.67 17.69 3.81
CA PRO A 6 -6.54 18.32 5.11
C PRO A 6 -5.08 18.62 5.48
N LEU A 7 -4.15 17.69 5.21
CA LEU A 7 -2.74 17.89 5.48
C LEU A 7 -2.16 19.07 4.72
N LEU A 8 -2.48 19.21 3.43
CA LEU A 8 -2.04 20.35 2.62
C LEU A 8 -2.61 21.67 3.13
N ARG A 9 -3.88 21.72 3.54
CA ARG A 9 -4.49 22.92 4.14
C ARG A 9 -3.82 23.29 5.46
N ALA A 10 -3.59 22.33 6.35
CA ALA A 10 -2.94 22.58 7.64
C ALA A 10 -1.51 23.10 7.52
N ASN A 11 -0.86 22.87 6.37
CA ASN A 11 0.51 23.32 6.10
C ASN A 11 0.58 24.45 5.06
N GLU A 12 -0.53 25.09 4.70
CA GLU A 12 -0.57 26.08 3.61
C GLU A 12 0.28 27.32 3.88
N ALA A 13 0.31 27.77 5.13
CA ALA A 13 1.13 28.90 5.56
C ALA A 13 2.64 28.63 5.62
N ARG A 14 3.07 27.37 5.57
CA ARG A 14 4.49 26.99 5.69
C ARG A 14 5.24 27.21 4.38
N ARG A 15 6.41 27.83 4.46
CA ARG A 15 7.29 28.06 3.30
C ARG A 15 7.84 26.75 2.73
N HIS A 16 8.27 25.83 3.60
CA HIS A 16 8.83 24.54 3.24
C HIS A 16 7.86 23.43 3.63
N ARG A 17 7.19 22.82 2.67
CA ARG A 17 6.16 21.78 2.91
C ARG A 17 6.27 20.55 2.00
N THR A 18 7.21 20.57 1.07
CA THR A 18 7.41 19.44 0.12
C THR A 18 7.74 18.14 0.86
N HIS A 19 8.62 18.20 1.88
CA HIS A 19 8.98 17.04 2.70
C HIS A 19 7.77 16.43 3.40
N VAL A 20 6.77 17.21 3.82
CA VAL A 20 5.55 16.72 4.46
C VAL A 20 4.79 15.79 3.52
N VAL A 21 4.71 16.13 2.23
CA VAL A 21 4.04 15.30 1.22
C VAL A 21 4.88 14.08 0.86
N VAL A 22 6.20 14.21 0.78
CA VAL A 22 7.11 13.07 0.55
C VAL A 22 6.95 12.03 1.67
N PHE A 23 6.99 12.46 2.93
CA PHE A 23 6.80 11.55 4.07
C PHE A 23 5.37 11.03 4.20
N PHE A 24 4.37 11.78 3.73
CA PHE A 24 3.01 11.27 3.61
C PHE A 24 2.95 10.07 2.65
N ILE A 25 3.69 10.13 1.53
CA ILE A 25 3.79 8.98 0.61
C ILE A 25 4.47 7.81 1.32
N PHE A 26 5.60 8.02 2.01
CA PHE A 26 6.33 6.96 2.70
C PHE A 26 5.49 6.29 3.80
N LEU A 27 4.91 7.10 4.69
CA LEU A 27 4.21 6.64 5.88
C LEU A 27 2.77 6.20 5.60
N VAL A 28 1.98 7.06 4.94
CA VAL A 28 0.52 6.86 4.86
C VAL A 28 0.12 6.10 3.61
N ALA A 29 0.72 6.45 2.46
CA ALA A 29 0.35 5.82 1.20
C ALA A 29 0.95 4.41 1.01
N ASN A 30 2.01 4.06 1.76
CA ASN A 30 2.69 2.76 1.66
C ASN A 30 2.81 2.07 3.02
N ALA A 31 3.73 2.49 3.90
CA ALA A 31 4.01 1.77 5.14
C ALA A 31 2.77 1.60 6.05
N GLY A 32 1.82 2.52 6.00
CA GLY A 32 0.56 2.44 6.73
C GLY A 32 -0.35 1.29 6.32
N GLY A 33 -0.15 0.72 5.12
CA GLY A 33 -0.91 -0.41 4.60
C GLY A 33 -0.42 -1.78 5.03
N ALA A 34 0.70 -1.90 5.75
CA ALA A 34 1.39 -3.18 5.94
C ALA A 34 0.69 -4.19 6.88
N LEU A 35 -0.18 -3.74 7.78
CA LEU A 35 -0.71 -4.60 8.83
C LEU A 35 -2.03 -5.29 8.48
N THR A 36 -2.69 -4.89 7.40
CA THR A 36 -3.96 -5.50 7.01
C THR A 36 -4.09 -5.69 5.50
N PRO A 37 -4.80 -6.72 5.04
CA PRO A 37 -5.10 -6.92 3.61
C PRO A 37 -5.86 -5.75 2.97
N LEU A 38 -6.54 -4.93 3.75
CA LEU A 38 -7.27 -3.74 3.26
C LEU A 38 -6.37 -2.51 3.14
N GLY A 39 -5.15 -2.56 3.65
CA GLY A 39 -4.25 -1.43 3.68
C GLY A 39 -3.52 -1.19 2.36
N ASP A 40 -3.16 -2.26 1.67
CA ASP A 40 -2.44 -2.16 0.40
C ASP A 40 -2.77 -3.35 -0.53
N PRO A 41 -2.87 -3.15 -1.85
CA PRO A 41 -3.22 -4.18 -2.84
C PRO A 41 -2.41 -5.49 -2.77
N PRO A 42 -1.08 -5.49 -2.55
CA PRO A 42 -0.32 -6.73 -2.41
C PRO A 42 -0.88 -7.68 -1.35
N LEU A 43 -1.18 -7.14 -0.17
CA LEU A 43 -1.67 -7.94 0.95
C LEU A 43 -3.11 -8.42 0.71
N PHE A 44 -3.90 -7.62 0.01
CA PHE A 44 -5.24 -8.05 -0.42
C PHE A 44 -5.16 -9.21 -1.41
N LEU A 45 -4.22 -9.18 -2.35
CA LEU A 45 -3.99 -10.29 -3.27
C LEU A 45 -3.52 -11.55 -2.52
N GLY A 46 -2.64 -11.40 -1.51
CA GLY A 46 -2.25 -12.50 -0.63
C GLY A 46 -3.46 -13.12 0.08
N PHE A 47 -4.36 -12.27 0.60
CA PHE A 47 -5.62 -12.73 1.21
C PHE A 47 -6.51 -13.49 0.21
N LEU A 48 -6.61 -13.03 -1.03
CA LEU A 48 -7.34 -13.75 -2.09
C LEU A 48 -6.68 -15.10 -2.44
N GLN A 49 -5.35 -15.21 -2.29
CA GLN A 49 -4.62 -16.47 -2.45
C GLN A 49 -4.72 -17.40 -1.22
N GLY A 50 -5.40 -16.97 -0.15
CA GLY A 50 -5.66 -17.78 1.04
C GLY A 50 -4.79 -17.44 2.26
N VAL A 51 -4.01 -16.38 2.22
CA VAL A 51 -3.32 -15.86 3.42
C VAL A 51 -4.37 -15.36 4.42
N ASP A 52 -4.22 -15.71 5.68
CA ASP A 52 -5.15 -15.30 6.74
C ASP A 52 -5.16 -13.78 6.92
N PHE A 53 -6.36 -13.23 7.19
CA PHE A 53 -6.56 -11.79 7.32
C PHE A 53 -5.66 -11.15 8.39
N PHE A 54 -5.50 -11.82 9.53
CA PHE A 54 -4.71 -11.32 10.65
C PHE A 54 -3.24 -11.73 10.61
N TRP A 55 -2.85 -12.57 9.64
CA TRP A 55 -1.48 -13.06 9.53
C TRP A 55 -0.48 -11.91 9.40
N THR A 56 -0.79 -10.91 8.56
CA THR A 56 0.07 -9.74 8.38
C THR A 56 0.23 -8.93 9.67
N ALA A 57 -0.86 -8.69 10.40
CA ALA A 57 -0.78 -8.01 11.68
C ALA A 57 0.08 -8.78 12.71
N GLY A 58 -0.03 -10.11 12.73
CA GLY A 58 0.73 -10.96 13.65
C GLY A 58 2.21 -11.11 13.30
N ASN A 59 2.57 -11.03 12.01
CA ASN A 59 3.93 -11.33 11.55
C ASN A 59 4.72 -10.12 11.04
N LEU A 60 4.05 -9.00 10.69
CA LEU A 60 4.73 -7.80 10.16
C LEU A 60 4.73 -6.61 11.13
N TRP A 61 4.19 -6.76 12.34
CA TRP A 61 4.08 -5.62 13.26
C TRP A 61 5.44 -5.07 13.70
N ARG A 62 6.46 -5.93 13.83
CA ARG A 62 7.82 -5.52 14.25
C ARG A 62 8.50 -4.69 13.15
N GLU A 63 8.48 -5.19 11.92
CA GLU A 63 9.00 -4.52 10.74
C GLU A 63 8.29 -3.19 10.52
N THR A 64 6.97 -3.19 10.68
CA THR A 64 6.14 -2.00 10.52
C THR A 64 6.42 -0.95 11.60
N LEU A 65 6.54 -1.35 12.87
CA LEU A 65 6.89 -0.43 13.95
C LEU A 65 8.29 0.17 13.77
N MET A 66 9.25 -0.64 13.36
CA MET A 66 10.60 -0.16 13.05
C MET A 66 10.57 0.85 11.91
N MET A 67 9.85 0.52 10.81
CA MET A 67 9.68 1.42 9.66
C MET A 67 9.03 2.75 10.07
N TRP A 68 7.92 2.70 10.81
CA TRP A 68 7.23 3.90 11.28
C TRP A 68 8.09 4.72 12.25
N GLY A 69 8.73 4.06 13.21
CA GLY A 69 9.56 4.74 14.20
C GLY A 69 10.72 5.49 13.57
N LEU A 70 11.45 4.85 12.66
CA LEU A 70 12.57 5.50 11.95
C LEU A 70 12.10 6.60 11.01
N LEU A 71 11.04 6.37 10.23
CA LEU A 71 10.48 7.40 9.34
C LEU A 71 9.97 8.62 10.12
N LEU A 72 9.28 8.40 11.24
CA LEU A 72 8.80 9.52 12.08
C LEU A 72 9.97 10.27 12.73
N ALA A 73 11.01 9.57 13.16
CA ALA A 73 12.20 10.23 13.72
C ALA A 73 12.90 11.10 12.67
N VAL A 74 13.11 10.57 11.45
CA VAL A 74 13.71 11.32 10.34
C VAL A 74 12.80 12.48 9.92
N PHE A 75 11.50 12.25 9.82
CA PHE A 75 10.53 13.30 9.51
C PHE A 75 10.59 14.41 10.55
N PHE A 76 10.55 14.09 11.84
CA PHE A 76 10.60 15.07 12.91
C PHE A 76 11.89 15.90 12.87
N ALA A 77 13.03 15.28 12.60
CA ALA A 77 14.30 15.99 12.47
C ALA A 77 14.29 16.98 11.29
N ILE A 78 13.84 16.55 10.12
CA ILE A 78 13.76 17.36 8.92
C ILE A 78 12.71 18.48 9.09
N ASP A 79 11.54 18.14 9.63
CA ASP A 79 10.46 19.10 9.83
C ASP A 79 10.84 20.19 10.84
N SER A 80 11.47 19.80 11.95
CA SER A 80 11.99 20.75 12.95
C SER A 80 13.08 21.66 12.38
N TYR A 81 13.93 21.15 11.50
CA TYR A 81 14.94 21.97 10.82
C TYR A 81 14.29 23.02 9.91
N TYR A 82 13.32 22.62 9.07
CA TYR A 82 12.62 23.54 8.19
C TYR A 82 11.69 24.51 8.93
N ASP A 83 11.11 24.11 10.07
CA ASP A 83 10.31 25.00 10.90
C ASP A 83 11.16 26.15 11.49
N ARG A 84 12.36 25.81 11.97
CA ARG A 84 13.31 26.84 12.46
C ARG A 84 13.71 27.81 11.35
N LEU A 85 14.06 27.31 10.17
CA LEU A 85 14.39 28.16 9.01
C LEU A 85 13.19 29.02 8.57
N GLY A 86 11.97 28.51 8.67
CA GLY A 86 10.76 29.24 8.33
C GLY A 86 10.45 30.38 9.30
N ARG A 87 10.68 30.18 10.58
CA ARG A 87 10.47 31.20 11.61
C ARG A 87 11.44 32.38 11.51
N GLU A 88 12.68 32.10 11.11
CA GLU A 88 13.69 33.17 10.89
C GLU A 88 13.38 34.05 9.67
N ALA A 89 12.57 33.56 8.71
CA ALA A 89 12.27 34.23 7.45
C ALA A 89 10.93 34.98 7.43
N LEU A 90 10.08 34.83 8.44
CA LEU A 90 8.80 35.55 8.52
C LEU A 90 9.00 36.85 9.33
N PRO A 91 8.71 38.04 8.77
CA PRO A 91 8.44 39.21 9.60
C PRO A 91 7.23 38.88 10.50
N ASP A 92 7.30 39.37 11.72
CA ASP A 92 6.25 39.24 12.74
C ASP A 92 4.87 39.61 12.14
N LEU A 93 4.15 38.62 11.60
CA LEU A 93 2.76 38.77 11.17
C LEU A 93 1.87 38.48 12.37
N THR A 94 1.95 39.33 13.38
CA THR A 94 1.08 39.30 14.56
C THR A 94 -0.38 39.63 14.27
N ASP A 95 -0.75 39.92 13.02
CA ASP A 95 -2.10 40.33 12.62
C ASP A 95 -2.83 39.39 11.63
N ALA A 96 -2.34 38.22 11.39
CA ALA A 96 -3.17 37.21 10.74
C ALA A 96 -4.19 36.68 11.76
N THR A 97 -5.33 37.35 11.85
CA THR A 97 -6.53 36.77 12.47
C THR A 97 -6.69 35.36 11.86
N PRO A 98 -6.76 34.30 12.69
CA PRO A 98 -7.14 33.01 12.18
C PRO A 98 -8.54 33.18 11.59
N ASP A 99 -8.65 33.21 10.27
CA ASP A 99 -9.93 33.08 9.62
C ASP A 99 -10.61 31.88 10.26
N ALA A 100 -11.77 32.15 10.84
CA ALA A 100 -12.52 31.23 11.65
C ALA A 100 -12.67 29.89 10.91
N ALA A 101 -11.75 28.99 11.15
CA ALA A 101 -11.95 27.58 10.84
C ALA A 101 -13.16 27.19 11.68
N GLY A 102 -14.33 27.24 11.08
CA GLY A 102 -15.57 26.77 11.70
C GLY A 102 -15.35 25.37 12.27
N PRO A 103 -16.12 24.93 13.26
CA PRO A 103 -15.93 23.67 13.93
C PRO A 103 -15.81 22.55 12.86
N LEU A 104 -14.82 21.67 13.01
CA LEU A 104 -14.62 20.51 12.14
C LEU A 104 -15.94 19.77 11.97
N ARG A 105 -16.54 19.88 10.81
CA ARG A 105 -17.84 19.28 10.49
C ARG A 105 -17.60 18.04 9.65
N ILE A 106 -17.97 16.88 10.19
CA ILE A 106 -17.90 15.62 9.45
C ILE A 106 -19.18 15.49 8.63
N GLU A 107 -19.08 15.66 7.33
CA GLU A 107 -20.17 15.39 6.38
C GLU A 107 -20.12 13.94 5.89
N GLY A 108 -21.28 13.35 5.59
CA GLY A 108 -21.37 11.98 5.09
C GLY A 108 -21.11 10.90 6.14
N ARG A 109 -21.56 11.10 7.39
CA ARG A 109 -21.40 10.14 8.49
C ARG A 109 -21.86 8.72 8.16
N VAL A 110 -22.84 8.57 7.26
CA VAL A 110 -23.31 7.27 6.77
C VAL A 110 -22.15 6.41 6.21
N ASN A 111 -21.14 7.03 5.64
CA ASN A 111 -20.00 6.30 5.08
C ASN A 111 -19.14 5.59 6.14
N PHE A 112 -19.19 6.00 7.42
CA PHE A 112 -18.56 5.23 8.50
C PHE A 112 -19.25 3.89 8.74
N VAL A 113 -20.60 3.88 8.65
CA VAL A 113 -21.38 2.64 8.77
C VAL A 113 -21.11 1.73 7.57
N LEU A 114 -21.07 2.29 6.36
CA LEU A 114 -20.78 1.55 5.15
C LEU A 114 -19.33 0.99 5.19
N LEU A 115 -18.36 1.76 5.68
CA LEU A 115 -16.99 1.31 5.89
C LEU A 115 -16.94 0.16 6.90
N ALA A 116 -17.66 0.27 8.02
CA ALA A 116 -17.77 -0.83 8.98
C ALA A 116 -18.40 -2.09 8.33
N GLY A 117 -19.37 -1.92 7.44
CA GLY A 117 -19.95 -2.98 6.63
C GLY A 117 -18.93 -3.65 5.70
N ILE A 118 -18.08 -2.87 5.02
CA ILE A 118 -16.98 -3.38 4.19
C ILE A 118 -16.03 -4.23 5.04
N LEU A 119 -15.57 -3.69 6.18
CA LEU A 119 -14.71 -4.41 7.12
C LEU A 119 -15.37 -5.72 7.59
N GLY A 120 -16.65 -5.66 7.95
CA GLY A 120 -17.43 -6.81 8.39
C GLY A 120 -17.53 -7.92 7.32
N LEU A 121 -17.78 -7.56 6.07
CA LEU A 121 -17.85 -8.52 4.95
C LEU A 121 -16.51 -9.17 4.66
N VAL A 122 -15.42 -8.40 4.69
CA VAL A 122 -14.08 -8.95 4.47
C VAL A 122 -13.67 -9.88 5.62
N LEU A 123 -13.87 -9.46 6.88
CA LEU A 123 -13.64 -10.30 8.06
C LEU A 123 -14.49 -11.58 8.02
N MET A 124 -15.79 -11.44 7.70
CA MET A 124 -16.69 -12.58 7.54
C MET A 124 -16.13 -13.58 6.54
N SER A 125 -15.65 -13.14 5.38
CA SER A 125 -15.14 -14.06 4.34
C SER A 125 -13.87 -14.80 4.78
N GLY A 126 -13.08 -14.26 5.71
CA GLY A 126 -11.92 -14.92 6.31
C GLY A 126 -12.29 -15.92 7.41
N LEU A 127 -13.30 -15.60 8.23
CA LEU A 127 -13.66 -16.37 9.42
C LEU A 127 -14.77 -17.41 9.16
N TRP A 128 -15.76 -17.07 8.34
CA TRP A 128 -16.89 -17.95 8.03
C TRP A 128 -16.55 -18.83 6.83
N LYS A 129 -16.36 -20.13 7.08
CA LYS A 129 -15.95 -21.14 6.07
C LYS A 129 -16.99 -22.25 6.02
N PRO A 130 -18.13 -22.08 5.33
CA PRO A 130 -19.22 -23.05 5.30
C PRO A 130 -18.88 -24.32 4.48
N GLY A 131 -17.75 -24.32 3.76
CA GLY A 131 -17.33 -25.48 2.95
C GLY A 131 -18.09 -25.64 1.62
N ILE A 132 -18.94 -24.68 1.26
CA ILE A 132 -19.71 -24.73 0.00
C ILE A 132 -18.86 -24.12 -1.12
N VAL A 133 -18.63 -24.91 -2.16
CA VAL A 133 -17.82 -24.56 -3.32
C VAL A 133 -18.69 -24.60 -4.58
N PHE A 134 -18.66 -23.52 -5.35
CA PHE A 134 -19.25 -23.47 -6.68
C PHE A 134 -18.15 -23.66 -7.73
N HIS A 135 -18.45 -24.39 -8.79
CA HIS A 135 -17.54 -24.52 -9.92
C HIS A 135 -18.04 -23.64 -11.06
N VAL A 136 -17.32 -22.53 -11.33
CA VAL A 136 -17.66 -21.58 -12.38
C VAL A 136 -16.52 -21.57 -13.40
N MET A 137 -16.80 -21.99 -14.63
CA MET A 137 -15.81 -22.06 -15.73
C MET A 137 -14.50 -22.78 -15.35
N GLY A 138 -14.60 -23.87 -14.58
CA GLY A 138 -13.44 -24.65 -14.14
C GLY A 138 -12.67 -24.05 -12.95
N THR A 139 -13.16 -22.96 -12.35
CA THR A 139 -12.59 -22.33 -11.16
C THR A 139 -13.48 -22.59 -9.94
N GLU A 140 -12.88 -22.95 -8.82
CA GLU A 140 -13.58 -23.12 -7.54
C GLU A 140 -13.85 -21.76 -6.92
N VAL A 141 -15.12 -21.45 -6.67
CA VAL A 141 -15.58 -20.21 -6.04
C VAL A 141 -16.27 -20.54 -4.73
N LEU A 142 -15.70 -20.11 -3.63
CA LEU A 142 -16.22 -20.34 -2.29
C LEU A 142 -17.43 -19.45 -1.99
N LEU A 143 -18.48 -19.98 -1.35
CA LEU A 143 -19.69 -19.24 -1.01
C LEU A 143 -19.38 -17.96 -0.23
N GLN A 144 -18.46 -17.99 0.74
CA GLN A 144 -18.09 -16.81 1.52
C GLN A 144 -17.53 -15.67 0.65
N ASN A 145 -16.83 -16.00 -0.43
CA ASN A 145 -16.31 -15.01 -1.38
C ASN A 145 -17.45 -14.39 -2.21
N VAL A 146 -18.40 -15.22 -2.65
CA VAL A 146 -19.59 -14.74 -3.38
C VAL A 146 -20.40 -13.78 -2.51
N VAL A 147 -20.64 -14.13 -1.24
CA VAL A 147 -21.38 -13.30 -0.29
C VAL A 147 -20.64 -11.98 -0.02
N ARG A 148 -19.32 -12.05 0.20
CA ARG A 148 -18.48 -10.86 0.34
C ARG A 148 -18.60 -9.94 -0.86
N ASP A 149 -18.39 -10.46 -2.07
CA ASP A 149 -18.31 -9.65 -3.29
C ASP A 149 -19.67 -9.04 -3.64
N ALA A 150 -20.76 -9.82 -3.51
CA ALA A 150 -22.13 -9.30 -3.66
C ALA A 150 -22.44 -8.21 -2.62
N GLY A 151 -22.03 -8.44 -1.37
CA GLY A 151 -22.19 -7.46 -0.29
C GLY A 151 -21.39 -6.17 -0.54
N LEU A 152 -20.15 -6.26 -1.02
CA LEU A 152 -19.32 -5.10 -1.37
C LEU A 152 -19.96 -4.29 -2.50
N VAL A 153 -20.51 -4.95 -3.53
CA VAL A 153 -21.25 -4.29 -4.62
C VAL A 153 -22.49 -3.60 -4.08
N ALA A 154 -23.27 -4.26 -3.21
CA ALA A 154 -24.44 -3.67 -2.58
C ALA A 154 -24.09 -2.43 -1.73
N LEU A 155 -22.99 -2.49 -0.94
CA LEU A 155 -22.49 -1.35 -0.18
C LEU A 155 -22.01 -0.20 -1.07
N ALA A 156 -21.43 -0.49 -2.23
CA ALA A 156 -21.04 0.52 -3.20
C ALA A 156 -22.27 1.27 -3.74
N PHE A 157 -23.33 0.56 -4.14
CA PHE A 157 -24.59 1.18 -4.54
C PHE A 157 -25.26 1.95 -3.39
N ALA A 158 -25.25 1.39 -2.18
CA ALA A 158 -25.76 2.10 -1.00
C ALA A 158 -24.99 3.40 -0.73
N SER A 159 -23.68 3.41 -0.90
CA SER A 159 -22.86 4.61 -0.77
C SER A 159 -23.22 5.66 -1.82
N LEU A 160 -23.43 5.25 -3.07
CA LEU A 160 -23.85 6.17 -4.14
C LEU A 160 -25.21 6.80 -3.86
N TRP A 161 -26.12 6.08 -3.25
CA TRP A 161 -27.47 6.53 -2.97
C TRP A 161 -27.55 7.35 -1.67
N LEU A 162 -26.91 6.91 -0.60
CA LEU A 162 -27.01 7.49 0.75
C LEU A 162 -26.06 8.65 1.00
N THR A 163 -24.94 8.75 0.25
CA THR A 163 -23.97 9.83 0.47
C THR A 163 -24.46 11.14 -0.13
N PRO A 164 -24.56 12.23 0.67
CA PRO A 164 -25.00 13.53 0.17
C PRO A 164 -24.12 14.04 -0.99
N ALA A 165 -24.76 14.69 -1.97
CA ALA A 165 -24.05 15.26 -3.12
C ALA A 165 -23.00 16.31 -2.69
N THR A 166 -23.27 17.07 -1.62
CA THR A 166 -22.34 18.04 -1.04
C THR A 166 -21.06 17.41 -0.56
N ALA A 167 -21.13 16.24 0.11
CA ALA A 167 -19.95 15.50 0.56
C ALA A 167 -19.12 14.98 -0.62
N ARG A 168 -19.77 14.53 -1.71
CA ARG A 168 -19.08 14.12 -2.93
C ARG A 168 -18.41 15.28 -3.66
N ALA A 169 -19.12 16.40 -3.79
CA ALA A 169 -18.60 17.62 -4.42
C ALA A 169 -17.41 18.19 -3.61
N GLY A 170 -17.55 18.26 -2.28
CA GLY A 170 -16.48 18.71 -1.39
C GLY A 170 -15.20 17.86 -1.46
N ASN A 171 -15.33 16.57 -1.76
CA ASN A 171 -14.22 15.66 -1.99
C ASN A 171 -13.76 15.58 -3.46
N ALA A 172 -14.38 16.35 -4.36
CA ALA A 172 -14.14 16.28 -5.81
C ALA A 172 -14.13 14.83 -6.33
N PHE A 173 -15.13 14.04 -5.89
CA PHE A 173 -15.26 12.64 -6.28
C PHE A 173 -15.45 12.52 -7.78
N ASN A 174 -14.68 11.66 -8.42
CA ASN A 174 -14.88 11.24 -9.81
C ASN A 174 -14.51 9.77 -9.99
N TRP A 175 -14.98 9.15 -11.05
CA TRP A 175 -14.78 7.73 -11.35
C TRP A 175 -13.44 7.41 -12.02
N ALA A 176 -12.72 8.42 -12.54
CA ALA A 176 -11.52 8.18 -13.35
C ALA A 176 -10.47 7.33 -12.61
N PRO A 177 -10.09 7.61 -11.34
CA PRO A 177 -9.13 6.80 -10.63
C PRO A 177 -9.60 5.35 -10.40
N ILE A 178 -10.91 5.15 -10.16
CA ILE A 178 -11.47 3.81 -9.94
C ILE A 178 -11.44 2.99 -11.23
N LEU A 179 -11.79 3.62 -12.35
CA LEU A 179 -11.74 2.98 -13.67
C LEU A 179 -10.31 2.66 -14.11
N GLU A 180 -9.35 3.53 -13.79
CA GLU A 180 -7.93 3.29 -14.07
C GLU A 180 -7.43 2.07 -13.31
N VAL A 181 -7.69 1.99 -12.01
CA VAL A 181 -7.35 0.84 -11.17
C VAL A 181 -8.05 -0.43 -11.66
N ALA A 182 -9.34 -0.36 -12.01
CA ALA A 182 -10.09 -1.52 -12.52
C ALA A 182 -9.49 -2.05 -13.83
N LYS A 183 -9.10 -1.18 -14.76
CA LYS A 183 -8.42 -1.56 -16.01
C LYS A 183 -7.05 -2.18 -15.75
N LEU A 184 -6.29 -1.61 -14.79
CA LEU A 184 -4.99 -2.13 -14.38
C LEU A 184 -5.14 -3.57 -13.85
N PHE A 185 -6.03 -3.78 -12.88
CA PHE A 185 -6.25 -5.13 -12.34
C PHE A 185 -6.77 -6.12 -13.38
N ALA A 186 -7.68 -5.72 -14.26
CA ALA A 186 -8.13 -6.57 -15.35
C ALA A 186 -6.94 -6.99 -16.25
N GLY A 187 -6.06 -6.06 -16.61
CA GLY A 187 -4.84 -6.35 -17.36
C GLY A 187 -3.92 -7.32 -16.62
N ILE A 188 -3.68 -7.09 -15.33
CA ILE A 188 -2.84 -7.95 -14.49
C ILE A 188 -3.40 -9.38 -14.45
N PHE A 189 -4.68 -9.56 -14.13
CA PHE A 189 -5.27 -10.89 -14.00
C PHE A 189 -5.29 -11.67 -15.33
N ILE A 190 -5.42 -10.99 -16.47
CA ILE A 190 -5.33 -11.64 -17.78
C ILE A 190 -3.90 -12.07 -18.09
N THR A 191 -2.90 -11.23 -17.78
CA THR A 191 -1.51 -11.45 -18.19
C THR A 191 -0.68 -12.24 -17.19
N ILE A 192 -1.08 -12.30 -15.91
CA ILE A 192 -0.31 -12.98 -14.85
C ILE A 192 -0.31 -14.50 -14.99
N GLY A 193 -1.35 -15.10 -15.57
CA GLY A 193 -1.48 -16.55 -15.68
C GLY A 193 -0.29 -17.23 -16.36
N PRO A 194 0.12 -16.82 -17.57
CA PRO A 194 1.33 -17.34 -18.22
C PRO A 194 2.60 -17.12 -17.38
N VAL A 195 2.73 -15.97 -16.70
CA VAL A 195 3.89 -15.66 -15.84
C VAL A 195 3.95 -16.63 -14.67
N ILE A 196 2.83 -16.91 -14.01
CA ILE A 196 2.75 -17.89 -12.92
C ILE A 196 3.12 -19.29 -13.42
N ALA A 197 2.64 -19.68 -14.59
CA ALA A 197 3.00 -20.99 -15.19
C ALA A 197 4.50 -21.10 -15.46
N MET A 198 5.13 -20.04 -15.98
CA MET A 198 6.58 -19.98 -16.18
C MET A 198 7.39 -20.00 -14.89
N LEU A 199 6.90 -19.36 -13.83
CA LEU A 199 7.53 -19.37 -12.50
C LEU A 199 7.44 -20.74 -11.83
N LYS A 200 6.29 -21.42 -11.96
CA LYS A 200 6.09 -22.78 -11.45
C LYS A 200 6.99 -23.85 -12.12
N ALA A 201 7.52 -23.56 -13.30
CA ALA A 201 8.53 -24.42 -13.94
C ALA A 201 9.90 -24.37 -13.19
N GLY A 202 10.07 -23.47 -12.23
CA GLY A 202 11.21 -23.40 -11.33
C GLY A 202 12.54 -23.16 -12.07
N VAL A 203 13.56 -23.95 -11.69
CA VAL A 203 14.93 -23.84 -12.26
C VAL A 203 15.05 -24.30 -13.68
N ASP A 204 14.05 -25.00 -14.20
CA ASP A 204 13.98 -25.47 -15.60
C ASP A 204 13.13 -24.55 -16.48
N GLY A 205 12.54 -23.51 -15.88
CA GLY A 205 11.67 -22.56 -16.58
C GLY A 205 12.40 -21.31 -17.10
N PRO A 206 11.68 -20.49 -17.87
CA PRO A 206 12.22 -19.22 -18.40
C PRO A 206 12.70 -18.24 -17.33
N PHE A 207 12.15 -18.31 -16.11
CA PHE A 207 12.52 -17.48 -14.96
C PHE A 207 13.51 -18.15 -14.00
N ALA A 208 14.24 -19.17 -14.45
CA ALA A 208 15.26 -19.86 -13.65
C ALA A 208 16.27 -18.91 -12.96
N ALA A 209 16.64 -17.82 -13.63
CA ALA A 209 17.54 -16.82 -13.08
C ALA A 209 16.95 -16.16 -11.80
N ILE A 210 15.67 -15.83 -11.81
CA ILE A 210 14.98 -15.23 -10.64
C ILE A 210 14.87 -16.26 -9.52
N VAL A 211 14.49 -17.50 -9.86
CA VAL A 211 14.36 -18.59 -8.87
C VAL A 211 15.72 -18.86 -8.19
N ARG A 212 16.81 -18.91 -8.97
CA ARG A 212 18.17 -19.09 -8.42
C ARG A 212 18.66 -17.89 -7.62
N LEU A 213 18.21 -16.69 -7.96
CA LEU A 213 18.59 -15.47 -7.23
C LEU A 213 18.04 -15.47 -5.80
N VAL A 214 16.79 -15.92 -5.63
CA VAL A 214 16.08 -15.84 -4.34
C VAL A 214 16.20 -17.14 -3.51
N ASN A 215 16.78 -18.20 -4.05
CA ASN A 215 17.03 -19.45 -3.33
C ASN A 215 18.56 -19.71 -3.27
N ASP A 216 18.97 -20.42 -2.25
CA ASP A 216 20.35 -20.89 -2.13
C ASP A 216 20.65 -22.12 -3.01
N SER A 217 21.88 -22.63 -2.96
CA SER A 217 22.30 -23.82 -3.73
C SER A 217 21.58 -25.10 -3.30
N ALA A 218 20.98 -25.14 -2.12
CA ALA A 218 20.18 -26.25 -1.61
C ALA A 218 18.68 -26.09 -1.92
N GLY A 219 18.31 -25.01 -2.63
CA GLY A 219 16.92 -24.68 -2.97
C GLY A 219 16.13 -24.08 -1.82
N GLN A 220 16.79 -23.67 -0.72
CA GLN A 220 16.12 -23.03 0.40
C GLN A 220 15.96 -21.53 0.16
N PRO A 221 14.83 -20.93 0.58
CA PRO A 221 14.58 -19.50 0.41
C PRO A 221 15.62 -18.63 1.12
N ASN A 222 16.19 -17.68 0.40
CA ASN A 222 17.02 -16.62 0.98
C ASN A 222 16.13 -15.39 1.23
N ASN A 223 15.74 -15.17 2.49
CA ASN A 223 14.78 -14.11 2.83
C ASN A 223 15.29 -12.71 2.50
N ALA A 224 16.59 -12.44 2.65
CA ALA A 224 17.19 -11.18 2.25
C ALA A 224 17.07 -10.95 0.74
N MET A 225 17.30 -12.00 -0.07
CA MET A 225 17.16 -11.91 -1.52
C MET A 225 15.69 -11.77 -1.94
N TYR A 226 14.76 -12.49 -1.29
CA TYR A 226 13.32 -12.27 -1.48
C TYR A 226 12.92 -10.84 -1.17
N PHE A 227 13.41 -10.27 -0.05
CA PHE A 227 13.14 -8.88 0.33
C PHE A 227 13.64 -7.90 -0.73
N TRP A 228 14.91 -7.99 -1.15
CA TRP A 228 15.49 -7.04 -2.10
C TRP A 228 14.97 -7.24 -3.52
N ALA A 229 14.82 -8.46 -4.01
CA ALA A 229 14.31 -8.71 -5.35
C ALA A 229 12.85 -8.27 -5.49
N THR A 230 12.00 -8.62 -4.51
CA THR A 230 10.61 -8.13 -4.46
C THR A 230 10.57 -6.61 -4.40
N GLY A 231 11.37 -6.01 -3.51
CA GLY A 231 11.34 -4.58 -3.28
C GLY A 231 11.87 -3.76 -4.46
N LEU A 232 12.96 -4.20 -5.10
CA LEU A 232 13.47 -3.55 -6.30
C LEU A 232 12.44 -3.60 -7.43
N LEU A 233 11.81 -4.74 -7.64
CA LEU A 233 10.77 -4.85 -8.66
C LEU A 233 9.56 -3.98 -8.31
N SER A 234 9.09 -3.99 -7.05
CA SER A 234 7.99 -3.16 -6.54
C SER A 234 8.28 -1.66 -6.65
N SER A 235 9.54 -1.26 -6.63
CA SER A 235 9.92 0.15 -6.77
C SER A 235 9.62 0.72 -8.17
N PHE A 236 9.61 -0.11 -9.22
CA PHE A 236 9.47 0.31 -10.61
C PHE A 236 8.24 -0.27 -11.32
N LEU A 237 7.70 -1.36 -10.79
CA LEU A 237 6.42 -1.93 -11.20
C LEU A 237 5.41 -1.75 -10.09
N ASP A 238 4.12 -1.84 -10.41
CA ASP A 238 3.08 -1.86 -9.38
C ASP A 238 3.34 -2.98 -8.36
N ASN A 239 3.17 -2.65 -7.09
CA ASN A 239 3.47 -3.55 -5.97
C ASN A 239 2.60 -4.82 -5.95
N ALA A 240 1.37 -4.73 -6.46
CA ALA A 240 0.42 -5.85 -6.46
C ALA A 240 0.84 -7.03 -7.36
N PRO A 241 1.15 -6.85 -8.66
CA PRO A 241 1.67 -7.94 -9.48
C PRO A 241 3.03 -8.44 -9.00
N THR A 242 3.88 -7.55 -8.48
CA THR A 242 5.17 -7.92 -7.93
C THR A 242 5.03 -8.91 -6.77
N TYR A 243 4.10 -8.64 -5.85
CA TYR A 243 3.80 -9.57 -4.76
C TYR A 243 3.41 -10.95 -5.27
N LEU A 244 2.50 -11.03 -6.25
CA LEU A 244 2.06 -12.32 -6.82
C LEU A 244 3.20 -13.09 -7.50
N VAL A 245 4.11 -12.40 -8.18
CA VAL A 245 5.30 -13.02 -8.77
C VAL A 245 6.11 -13.73 -7.70
N PHE A 246 6.51 -13.02 -6.64
CA PHE A 246 7.37 -13.62 -5.60
C PHE A 246 6.63 -14.58 -4.68
N PHE A 247 5.34 -14.37 -4.42
CA PHE A 247 4.49 -15.34 -3.73
C PHE A 247 4.48 -16.70 -4.45
N ASN A 248 4.32 -16.68 -5.79
CA ASN A 248 4.36 -17.90 -6.59
C ASN A 248 5.78 -18.46 -6.77
N THR A 249 6.81 -17.62 -6.81
CA THR A 249 8.23 -18.07 -6.81
C THR A 249 8.57 -18.81 -5.52
N ALA A 250 7.97 -18.42 -4.40
CA ALA A 250 8.11 -19.08 -3.10
C ALA A 250 7.20 -20.33 -2.94
N GLY A 251 6.63 -20.84 -4.03
CA GLY A 251 5.79 -22.05 -4.05
C GLY A 251 4.30 -21.79 -4.23
N GLY A 252 3.78 -20.62 -3.90
CA GLY A 252 2.38 -20.22 -4.13
C GLY A 252 1.35 -20.91 -3.22
N ASP A 253 1.78 -21.69 -2.23
CA ASP A 253 0.89 -22.29 -1.23
C ASP A 253 0.82 -21.38 0.01
N ALA A 254 -0.34 -20.74 0.19
CA ALA A 254 -0.55 -19.83 1.31
C ALA A 254 -0.40 -20.51 2.67
N ARG A 255 -0.83 -21.77 2.83
CA ARG A 255 -0.74 -22.49 4.09
C ARG A 255 0.72 -22.74 4.46
N MET A 256 1.50 -23.25 3.52
CA MET A 256 2.92 -23.51 3.71
C MET A 256 3.68 -22.18 3.98
N LEU A 257 3.38 -21.14 3.21
CA LEU A 257 4.01 -19.82 3.37
C LEU A 257 3.64 -19.13 4.69
N MET A 258 2.46 -19.37 5.26
CA MET A 258 2.09 -18.84 6.57
C MET A 258 2.73 -19.59 7.75
N THR A 259 3.23 -20.79 7.54
CA THR A 259 3.81 -21.66 8.58
C THR A 259 5.33 -21.81 8.42
N GLU A 260 5.76 -22.75 7.58
CA GLU A 260 7.18 -23.03 7.35
C GLU A 260 7.91 -21.90 6.63
N GLY A 261 7.24 -21.24 5.69
CA GLY A 261 7.73 -20.11 4.91
C GLY A 261 7.42 -18.72 5.50
N ALA A 262 7.06 -18.62 6.79
CA ALA A 262 6.56 -17.38 7.38
C ALA A 262 7.53 -16.20 7.22
N SER A 263 8.83 -16.42 7.39
CA SER A 263 9.85 -15.39 7.19
C SER A 263 9.97 -14.95 5.74
N THR A 264 9.82 -15.89 4.79
CA THR A 264 9.85 -15.59 3.35
C THR A 264 8.61 -14.77 2.95
N LEU A 265 7.42 -15.18 3.42
CA LEU A 265 6.18 -14.43 3.18
C LEU A 265 6.24 -13.04 3.81
N ALA A 266 6.83 -12.90 5.00
CA ALA A 266 7.05 -11.61 5.65
C ALA A 266 8.01 -10.72 4.82
N ALA A 267 9.11 -11.29 4.31
CA ALA A 267 10.05 -10.58 3.45
C ALA A 267 9.39 -10.07 2.16
N ILE A 268 8.62 -10.92 1.48
CA ILE A 268 7.86 -10.56 0.27
C ILE A 268 6.83 -9.47 0.58
N SER A 269 6.06 -9.64 1.65
CA SER A 269 4.99 -8.71 2.04
C SER A 269 5.53 -7.35 2.43
N ALA A 270 6.55 -7.31 3.29
CA ALA A 270 7.20 -6.08 3.72
C ALA A 270 7.85 -5.34 2.53
N ALA A 271 8.57 -6.07 1.67
CA ALA A 271 9.23 -5.48 0.51
C ALA A 271 8.23 -4.91 -0.51
N ALA A 272 7.19 -5.66 -0.85
CA ALA A 272 6.17 -5.21 -1.78
C ALA A 272 5.50 -3.91 -1.30
N VAL A 273 5.16 -3.83 -0.02
CA VAL A 273 4.49 -2.66 0.57
C VAL A 273 5.46 -1.49 0.77
N PHE A 274 6.61 -1.72 1.42
CA PHE A 274 7.48 -0.62 1.83
C PHE A 274 8.28 -0.04 0.67
N MET A 275 8.83 -0.90 -0.21
CA MET A 275 9.65 -0.43 -1.32
C MET A 275 8.83 0.10 -2.50
N GLY A 276 7.52 -0.14 -2.55
CA GLY A 276 6.59 0.59 -3.42
C GLY A 276 6.65 2.11 -3.24
N ALA A 277 7.10 2.57 -2.06
CA ALA A 277 7.36 3.98 -1.79
C ALA A 277 8.60 4.57 -2.48
N ASN A 278 9.49 3.77 -3.05
CA ASN A 278 10.77 4.24 -3.60
C ASN A 278 10.63 5.16 -4.81
N THR A 279 9.57 4.98 -5.59
CA THR A 279 9.30 5.82 -6.77
C THR A 279 7.83 6.23 -6.82
N TYR A 280 7.51 7.18 -7.69
CA TYR A 280 6.11 7.56 -7.91
C TYR A 280 5.29 6.46 -8.60
N ILE A 281 5.91 5.56 -9.34
CA ILE A 281 5.24 4.49 -10.10
C ILE A 281 5.18 3.15 -9.36
N GLY A 282 5.90 3.00 -8.24
CA GLY A 282 5.92 1.75 -7.47
C GLY A 282 4.60 1.46 -6.75
N ASN A 283 3.75 2.45 -6.56
CA ASN A 283 2.39 2.28 -6.06
C ASN A 283 1.49 3.40 -6.59
N ALA A 284 0.31 3.09 -7.11
CA ALA A 284 -0.62 4.06 -7.69
C ALA A 284 -0.96 5.26 -6.76
N PRO A 285 -1.15 5.10 -5.44
CA PRO A 285 -1.33 6.21 -4.51
C PRO A 285 -0.24 7.28 -4.55
N ASN A 286 1.01 6.92 -4.86
CA ASN A 286 2.13 7.86 -4.86
C ASN A 286 1.95 8.95 -5.93
N LEU A 287 1.62 8.54 -7.16
CA LEU A 287 1.32 9.47 -8.26
C LEU A 287 0.09 10.34 -7.95
N MET A 288 -0.94 9.74 -7.36
CA MET A 288 -2.16 10.48 -7.02
C MET A 288 -1.90 11.54 -5.94
N VAL A 289 -1.11 11.22 -4.91
CA VAL A 289 -0.70 12.19 -3.87
C VAL A 289 0.10 13.32 -4.51
N LYS A 290 1.06 12.99 -5.38
CA LYS A 290 1.83 13.99 -6.15
C LYS A 290 0.92 14.90 -6.95
N ALA A 291 0.01 14.35 -7.74
CA ALA A 291 -0.90 15.12 -8.58
C ALA A 291 -1.82 16.04 -7.76
N ILE A 292 -2.32 15.57 -6.61
CA ILE A 292 -3.13 16.39 -5.69
C ILE A 292 -2.31 17.54 -5.11
N ALA A 293 -1.05 17.29 -4.72
CA ALA A 293 -0.18 18.33 -4.19
C ALA A 293 0.13 19.40 -5.24
N GLU A 294 0.45 18.97 -6.48
CA GLU A 294 0.73 19.86 -7.60
C GLU A 294 -0.50 20.68 -8.03
N SER A 295 -1.69 20.08 -8.01
CA SER A 295 -2.95 20.80 -8.29
C SER A 295 -3.25 21.92 -7.28
N ARG A 296 -2.58 21.91 -6.12
CA ARG A 296 -2.64 22.94 -5.08
C ARG A 296 -1.43 23.87 -5.06
N GLY A 297 -0.67 23.90 -6.15
CA GLY A 297 0.48 24.80 -6.32
C GLY A 297 1.74 24.40 -5.56
N LEU A 298 1.78 23.19 -4.98
CA LEU A 298 3.00 22.67 -4.36
C LEU A 298 3.89 22.03 -5.42
N ARG A 299 5.09 22.54 -5.63
CA ARG A 299 6.07 21.89 -6.52
C ARG A 299 6.62 20.63 -5.86
N MET A 300 6.26 19.49 -6.41
CA MET A 300 6.81 18.22 -6.00
C MET A 300 8.15 17.94 -6.70
N PRO A 301 9.05 17.13 -6.11
CA PRO A 301 10.28 16.71 -6.75
C PRO A 301 9.98 16.03 -8.11
N SER A 302 10.90 16.19 -9.06
CA SER A 302 10.88 15.38 -10.29
C SER A 302 10.98 13.88 -9.94
N PHE A 303 10.77 13.00 -10.92
CA PHE A 303 10.87 11.56 -10.71
C PHE A 303 12.21 11.15 -10.05
N PHE A 304 13.33 11.59 -10.63
CA PHE A 304 14.66 11.32 -10.06
C PHE A 304 14.93 12.10 -8.76
N GLY A 305 14.40 13.32 -8.64
CA GLY A 305 14.48 14.07 -7.39
C GLY A 305 13.78 13.39 -6.23
N TYR A 306 12.64 12.73 -6.48
CA TYR A 306 11.95 11.92 -5.48
C TYR A 306 12.76 10.66 -5.13
N MET A 307 13.38 10.01 -6.12
CA MET A 307 14.26 8.86 -5.88
C MET A 307 15.49 9.22 -5.02
N LEU A 308 15.98 10.45 -5.09
CA LEU A 308 17.03 10.91 -4.16
C LEU A 308 16.51 10.97 -2.72
N TRP A 309 15.27 11.42 -2.50
CA TRP A 309 14.63 11.40 -1.19
C TRP A 309 14.47 9.98 -0.67
N SER A 310 13.89 9.08 -1.48
CA SER A 310 13.70 7.68 -1.09
C SER A 310 15.04 6.97 -0.91
N GLY A 311 16.01 7.20 -1.78
CA GLY A 311 17.35 6.64 -1.64
C GLY A 311 18.05 7.06 -0.36
N ALA A 312 17.95 8.33 0.02
CA ALA A 312 18.58 8.85 1.23
C ALA A 312 17.87 8.41 2.53
N VAL A 313 16.54 8.23 2.50
CA VAL A 313 15.74 7.94 3.69
C VAL A 313 15.38 6.46 3.78
N LEU A 314 14.79 5.88 2.72
CA LEU A 314 14.22 4.53 2.76
C LEU A 314 15.30 3.45 2.64
N VAL A 315 16.26 3.60 1.71
CA VAL A 315 17.28 2.55 1.48
C VAL A 315 18.10 2.25 2.74
N PRO A 316 18.58 3.22 3.54
CA PRO A 316 19.24 2.91 4.81
C PRO A 316 18.34 2.14 5.80
N ILE A 317 17.04 2.47 5.84
CA ILE A 317 16.08 1.76 6.69
C ILE A 317 15.92 0.30 6.19
N PHE A 318 15.83 0.08 4.89
CA PHE A 318 15.72 -1.26 4.31
C PHE A 318 16.96 -2.11 4.53
N VAL A 319 18.15 -1.51 4.43
CA VAL A 319 19.41 -2.19 4.78
C VAL A 319 19.38 -2.62 6.25
N LEU A 320 19.02 -1.72 7.16
CA LEU A 320 18.89 -2.05 8.57
C LEU A 320 17.85 -3.15 8.82
N MET A 321 16.68 -3.06 8.16
CA MET A 321 15.60 -4.05 8.24
C MET A 321 16.07 -5.43 7.77
N THR A 322 16.87 -5.50 6.71
CA THR A 322 17.46 -6.75 6.22
C THR A 322 18.30 -7.43 7.29
N PHE A 323 19.17 -6.67 7.97
CA PHE A 323 20.03 -7.23 9.02
C PHE A 323 19.26 -7.67 10.28
N VAL A 324 18.16 -7.02 10.59
CA VAL A 324 17.37 -7.29 11.80
C VAL A 324 16.38 -8.44 11.60
N PHE A 325 15.73 -8.54 10.44
CA PHE A 325 14.58 -9.44 10.23
C PHE A 325 14.78 -10.51 9.15
N PHE A 326 15.63 -10.27 8.14
CA PHE A 326 15.66 -11.11 6.93
C PHE A 326 17.03 -11.74 6.64
N ARG A 327 17.90 -11.75 7.64
CA ARG A 327 19.23 -12.37 7.54
C ARG A 327 19.21 -13.85 7.86
#